data_36be4264307a1508a5b3464fa29a50ed
#
_entry.id   36be4264307a1508a5b3464fa29a50ed
#
_cell.length_a   1.000
_cell.length_b   1.000
_cell.length_c   1.000
_cell.angle_alpha   90.00
_cell.angle_beta   90.00
_cell.angle_gamma   90.00
#
_symmetry.space_group_name_H-M   'P 1'
#
loop_
_entity.id
_entity.type
_entity.pdbx_description
1 polymer ?
#
loop_
_entity_poly.entity_id
_entity_poly.type
_entity_poly.pdbx_seq_one_letter_code
_entity_poly.pdbx_strand_id
1 'polypeptide(L)'
;MKINLGIAPIAWSNDDMPDLGGDTPIETCLFEAQSAGFRGIELGGKFPRNPGTIKYLLNKFDLEMPGGWYGAHLNERSVEEEWQAMQNQIELYKLINSSVFIFADVSGSIQGEPKIPLSNRPRLKDNEWSDYCNKISE
;
A
#
# COMPACT_ATOMS: atom_id res chain seq x y z
N MET A 1 1.37 -20.08 -19.97
CA MET A 1 1.12 -19.38 -18.69
C MET A 1 0.41 -18.07 -19.01
N LYS A 2 -0.75 -17.80 -18.42
CA LYS A 2 -1.47 -16.52 -18.60
C LYS A 2 -0.97 -15.56 -17.54
N ILE A 3 -0.43 -14.41 -17.94
CA ILE A 3 0.03 -13.36 -17.03
C ILE A 3 -1.10 -12.33 -16.92
N ASN A 4 -1.50 -12.00 -15.70
CA ASN A 4 -2.41 -10.89 -15.41
C ASN A 4 -1.57 -9.71 -14.91
N LEU A 5 -1.84 -8.53 -15.45
CA LEU A 5 -1.16 -7.30 -15.04
C LEU A 5 -2.05 -6.51 -14.08
N GLY A 6 -1.46 -5.98 -13.04
CA GLY A 6 -2.06 -5.02 -12.11
C GLY A 6 -1.37 -3.66 -12.20
N ILE A 7 -2.04 -2.62 -11.68
CA ILE A 7 -1.53 -1.26 -11.61
C ILE A 7 -1.75 -0.68 -10.22
N ALA A 8 -0.83 0.17 -9.76
CA ALA A 8 -1.02 0.92 -8.53
C ALA A 8 -1.77 2.24 -8.77
N PRO A 9 -2.67 2.68 -7.86
CA PRO A 9 -3.40 3.95 -7.99
C PRO A 9 -2.51 5.18 -8.08
N ILE A 10 -1.25 5.09 -7.70
CA ILE A 10 -0.26 6.16 -7.82
C ILE A 10 -0.09 6.68 -9.25
N ALA A 11 -0.55 5.93 -10.26
CA ALA A 11 -0.61 6.40 -11.64
C ALA A 11 -1.58 7.59 -11.83
N TRP A 12 -2.56 7.75 -10.94
CA TRP A 12 -3.57 8.83 -10.98
C TRP A 12 -3.48 9.79 -9.81
N SER A 13 -2.97 9.36 -8.67
CA SER A 13 -2.90 10.17 -7.45
C SER A 13 -1.72 9.75 -6.59
N ASN A 14 -1.18 10.69 -5.84
CA ASN A 14 -0.09 10.43 -4.91
C ASN A 14 -0.60 10.50 -3.47
N ASP A 15 -0.50 9.39 -2.73
CA ASP A 15 -0.98 9.33 -1.34
C ASP A 15 -0.11 10.19 -0.39
N ASP A 16 1.17 10.41 -0.73
CA ASP A 16 2.10 11.24 0.04
C ASP A 16 2.04 12.73 -0.34
N MET A 17 1.56 13.03 -1.54
CA MET A 17 1.39 14.38 -2.07
C MET A 17 -0.04 14.54 -2.61
N PRO A 18 -1.06 14.69 -1.75
CA PRO A 18 -2.47 14.66 -2.14
C PRO A 18 -2.88 15.73 -3.16
N ASP A 19 -2.11 16.82 -3.28
CA ASP A 19 -2.31 17.85 -4.33
C ASP A 19 -2.08 17.29 -5.75
N LEU A 20 -1.38 16.15 -5.87
CA LEU A 20 -1.15 15.47 -7.14
C LEU A 20 -2.23 14.42 -7.40
N GLY A 21 -3.31 14.83 -8.06
CA GLY A 21 -4.41 13.97 -8.47
C GLY A 21 -5.33 13.52 -7.34
N GLY A 22 -5.29 14.19 -6.17
CA GLY A 22 -6.13 13.87 -5.03
C GLY A 22 -7.62 14.00 -5.31
N ASP A 23 -8.02 14.85 -6.25
CA ASP A 23 -9.38 15.09 -6.71
C ASP A 23 -9.87 14.06 -7.76
N THR A 24 -9.00 13.22 -8.32
CA THR A 24 -9.40 12.19 -9.28
C THR A 24 -10.31 11.16 -8.60
N PRO A 25 -11.56 10.96 -9.06
CA PRO A 25 -12.45 9.96 -8.47
C PRO A 25 -11.91 8.54 -8.60
N ILE A 26 -12.15 7.69 -7.60
CA ILE A 26 -11.70 6.28 -7.64
C ILE A 26 -12.30 5.52 -8.83
N GLU A 27 -13.53 5.82 -9.20
CA GLU A 27 -14.17 5.19 -10.36
C GLU A 27 -13.46 5.53 -11.68
N THR A 28 -12.88 6.72 -11.80
CA THR A 28 -12.05 7.09 -12.96
C THR A 28 -10.81 6.22 -13.03
N CYS A 29 -10.10 6.04 -11.91
CA CYS A 29 -8.92 5.18 -11.83
C CYS A 29 -9.25 3.73 -12.23
N LEU A 30 -10.38 3.20 -11.72
CA LEU A 30 -10.83 1.84 -12.01
C LEU A 30 -11.24 1.66 -13.46
N PHE A 31 -11.97 2.60 -14.02
CA PHE A 31 -12.39 2.58 -15.42
C PHE A 31 -11.18 2.64 -16.37
N GLU A 32 -10.25 3.52 -16.14
CA GLU A 32 -9.06 3.67 -16.97
C GLU A 32 -8.11 2.47 -16.83
N ALA A 33 -7.95 1.92 -15.62
CA ALA A 33 -7.19 0.69 -15.41
C ALA A 33 -7.77 -0.48 -16.23
N GLN A 34 -9.08 -0.69 -16.14
CA GLN A 34 -9.78 -1.72 -16.92
C GLN A 34 -9.65 -1.47 -18.42
N SER A 35 -9.86 -0.23 -18.87
CA SER A 35 -9.79 0.16 -20.28
C SER A 35 -8.39 -0.03 -20.87
N ALA A 36 -7.34 0.15 -20.06
CA ALA A 36 -5.95 -0.10 -20.43
C ALA A 36 -5.59 -1.60 -20.44
N GLY A 37 -6.52 -2.48 -20.05
CA GLY A 37 -6.34 -3.93 -20.08
C GLY A 37 -5.74 -4.54 -18.82
N PHE A 38 -5.60 -3.77 -17.73
CA PHE A 38 -5.21 -4.32 -16.44
C PHE A 38 -6.32 -5.22 -15.88
N ARG A 39 -5.91 -6.22 -15.10
CA ARG A 39 -6.81 -7.16 -14.43
C ARG A 39 -6.83 -6.97 -12.92
N GLY A 40 -5.92 -6.17 -12.39
CA GLY A 40 -5.85 -5.87 -10.98
C GLY A 40 -5.47 -4.43 -10.71
N ILE A 41 -5.87 -3.96 -9.52
CA ILE A 41 -5.47 -2.67 -8.99
C ILE A 41 -5.06 -2.83 -7.53
N GLU A 42 -3.98 -2.18 -7.15
CA GLU A 42 -3.46 -2.22 -5.79
C GLU A 42 -4.31 -1.36 -4.85
N LEU A 43 -4.42 -1.77 -3.58
CA LEU A 43 -5.07 -0.97 -2.55
C LEU A 43 -4.25 0.28 -2.24
N GLY A 44 -4.75 1.44 -2.63
CA GLY A 44 -4.19 2.75 -2.30
C GLY A 44 -5.08 3.54 -1.34
N GLY A 45 -4.65 4.76 -1.00
CA GLY A 45 -5.33 5.66 -0.06
C GLY A 45 -6.73 6.10 -0.51
N LYS A 46 -6.98 6.13 -1.81
CA LYS A 46 -8.29 6.49 -2.39
C LYS A 46 -9.39 5.46 -2.15
N PHE A 47 -9.03 4.21 -1.89
CA PHE A 47 -10.03 3.18 -1.66
C PHE A 47 -10.72 3.35 -0.29
N PRO A 48 -12.05 3.19 -0.23
CA PRO A 48 -12.75 3.05 1.05
C PRO A 48 -12.22 1.83 1.78
N ARG A 49 -12.26 1.85 3.12
CA ARG A 49 -11.82 0.70 3.94
C ARG A 49 -12.96 -0.27 4.28
N ASN A 50 -14.13 -0.08 3.70
CA ASN A 50 -15.25 -1.02 3.83
C ASN A 50 -15.13 -2.15 2.79
N PRO A 51 -15.03 -3.43 3.20
CA PRO A 51 -14.81 -4.54 2.28
C PRO A 51 -15.96 -4.75 1.28
N GLY A 52 -17.20 -4.46 1.67
CA GLY A 52 -18.37 -4.55 0.78
C GLY A 52 -18.30 -3.52 -0.34
N THR A 53 -17.91 -2.29 -0.01
CA THR A 53 -17.74 -1.22 -1.00
C THR A 53 -16.59 -1.51 -1.96
N ILE A 54 -15.46 -2.02 -1.43
CA ILE A 54 -14.32 -2.43 -2.29
C ILE A 54 -14.78 -3.52 -3.27
N LYS A 55 -15.42 -4.58 -2.78
CA LYS A 55 -15.91 -5.67 -3.64
C LYS A 55 -16.89 -5.18 -4.70
N TYR A 56 -17.80 -4.28 -4.33
CA TYR A 56 -18.73 -3.67 -5.29
C TYR A 56 -17.98 -2.93 -6.41
N LEU A 57 -17.01 -2.08 -6.04
CA LEU A 57 -16.21 -1.32 -7.01
C LEU A 57 -15.41 -2.23 -7.93
N LEU A 58 -14.70 -3.21 -7.38
CA LEU A 58 -13.91 -4.17 -8.16
C LEU A 58 -14.78 -4.96 -9.14
N ASN A 59 -15.92 -5.48 -8.68
CA ASN A 59 -16.86 -6.20 -9.54
C ASN A 59 -17.44 -5.31 -10.66
N LYS A 60 -17.74 -4.04 -10.35
CA LYS A 60 -18.26 -3.08 -11.33
C LYS A 60 -17.31 -2.86 -12.51
N PHE A 61 -16.03 -2.94 -12.28
CA PHE A 61 -14.99 -2.69 -13.29
C PHE A 61 -14.22 -3.97 -13.74
N ASP A 62 -14.68 -5.16 -13.33
CA ASP A 62 -14.01 -6.45 -13.64
C ASP A 62 -12.52 -6.46 -13.28
N LEU A 63 -12.20 -5.96 -12.08
CA LEU A 63 -10.85 -5.89 -11.53
C LEU A 63 -10.73 -6.73 -10.27
N GLU A 64 -9.52 -7.19 -9.99
CA GLU A 64 -9.13 -7.85 -8.74
C GLU A 64 -8.25 -6.92 -7.92
N MET A 65 -8.14 -7.15 -6.61
CA MET A 65 -7.20 -6.47 -5.73
C MET A 65 -6.21 -7.48 -5.18
N PRO A 66 -5.05 -7.64 -5.83
CA PRO A 66 -4.06 -8.63 -5.39
C PRO A 66 -3.47 -8.32 -4.02
N GLY A 67 -3.38 -7.07 -3.66
CA GLY A 67 -2.80 -6.59 -2.41
C GLY A 67 -2.69 -5.09 -2.33
N GLY A 68 -1.80 -4.62 -1.48
CA GLY A 68 -1.49 -3.20 -1.35
C GLY A 68 -0.39 -2.93 -0.32
N TRP A 69 0.00 -1.70 -0.28
CA TRP A 69 1.06 -1.17 0.56
C TRP A 69 0.65 -1.12 2.04
N TYR A 70 1.61 -1.44 2.90
CA TYR A 70 1.56 -1.21 4.33
C TYR A 70 2.85 -0.54 4.80
N GLY A 71 2.74 0.66 5.36
CA GLY A 71 3.86 1.38 5.99
C GLY A 71 4.07 0.90 7.42
N ALA A 72 5.09 0.08 7.62
CA ALA A 72 5.47 -0.44 8.92
C ALA A 72 6.39 0.52 9.68
N HIS A 73 6.45 0.37 10.99
CA HIS A 73 7.32 1.15 11.88
C HIS A 73 8.17 0.23 12.79
N LEU A 74 8.72 -0.83 12.22
CA LEU A 74 9.41 -1.88 12.97
C LEU A 74 10.70 -1.41 13.66
N ASN A 75 11.31 -0.32 13.17
CA ASN A 75 12.42 0.34 13.86
C ASN A 75 12.00 1.18 15.07
N GLU A 76 10.72 1.53 15.17
CA GLU A 76 10.16 2.37 16.24
C GLU A 76 9.28 1.57 17.20
N ARG A 77 8.86 0.35 16.80
CA ARG A 77 7.96 -0.52 17.54
C ARG A 77 8.58 -1.88 17.79
N SER A 78 8.05 -2.59 18.78
CA SER A 78 8.28 -4.02 18.92
C SER A 78 7.54 -4.80 17.83
N VAL A 79 7.93 -6.04 17.59
CA VAL A 79 7.26 -6.95 16.66
C VAL A 79 5.79 -7.12 17.03
N GLU A 80 5.49 -7.30 18.32
CA GLU A 80 4.12 -7.45 18.82
C GLU A 80 3.27 -6.19 18.54
N GLU A 81 3.80 -4.99 18.80
CA GLU A 81 3.09 -3.73 18.50
C GLU A 81 2.82 -3.56 17.01
N GLU A 82 3.81 -3.89 16.17
CA GLU A 82 3.64 -3.83 14.72
C GLU A 82 2.63 -4.87 14.24
N TRP A 83 2.68 -6.10 14.77
CA TRP A 83 1.71 -7.15 14.50
C TRP A 83 0.27 -6.71 14.82
N GLN A 84 0.06 -6.07 15.98
CA GLN A 84 -1.26 -5.54 16.34
C GLN A 84 -1.69 -4.40 15.41
N ALA A 85 -0.77 -3.52 15.00
CA ALA A 85 -1.06 -2.41 14.10
C ALA A 85 -1.54 -2.87 12.71
N MET A 86 -0.99 -3.98 12.18
CA MET A 86 -1.34 -4.49 10.85
C MET A 86 -2.64 -5.29 10.80
N GLN A 87 -3.22 -5.69 11.94
CA GLN A 87 -4.39 -6.59 11.99
C GLN A 87 -5.58 -6.09 11.16
N ASN A 88 -5.90 -4.80 11.25
CA ASN A 88 -7.03 -4.23 10.49
C ASN A 88 -6.86 -4.39 8.97
N GLN A 89 -5.64 -4.24 8.46
CA GLN A 89 -5.37 -4.42 7.04
C GLN A 89 -5.35 -5.90 6.65
N ILE A 90 -4.81 -6.76 7.50
CA ILE A 90 -4.85 -8.22 7.31
C ILE A 90 -6.29 -8.72 7.23
N GLU A 91 -7.15 -8.29 8.16
CA GLU A 91 -8.58 -8.68 8.15
C GLU A 91 -9.30 -8.14 6.91
N LEU A 92 -9.03 -6.89 6.51
CA LEU A 92 -9.57 -6.35 5.26
C LEU A 92 -9.16 -7.23 4.07
N TYR A 93 -7.89 -7.62 3.98
CA TYR A 93 -7.38 -8.46 2.87
C TYR A 93 -8.03 -9.83 2.85
N LYS A 94 -8.19 -10.48 3.98
CA LYS A 94 -8.95 -11.74 4.09
C LYS A 94 -10.37 -11.57 3.56
N LEU A 95 -11.06 -10.50 3.94
CA LEU A 95 -12.42 -10.25 3.52
C LEU A 95 -12.57 -9.95 2.03
N ILE A 96 -11.58 -9.35 1.37
CA ILE A 96 -11.62 -9.04 -0.06
C ILE A 96 -10.86 -10.04 -0.94
N ASN A 97 -10.36 -11.14 -0.35
CA ASN A 97 -9.56 -12.17 -1.02
C ASN A 97 -8.24 -11.66 -1.63
N SER A 98 -7.62 -10.65 -1.03
CA SER A 98 -6.26 -10.23 -1.38
C SER A 98 -5.24 -11.17 -0.78
N SER A 99 -4.18 -11.51 -1.54
CA SER A 99 -3.18 -12.50 -1.14
C SER A 99 -1.77 -11.93 -0.98
N VAL A 100 -1.56 -10.66 -1.35
CA VAL A 100 -0.24 -10.02 -1.30
C VAL A 100 -0.26 -8.86 -0.31
N PHE A 101 0.69 -8.88 0.62
CA PHE A 101 0.92 -7.84 1.60
C PHE A 101 2.27 -7.18 1.28
N ILE A 102 2.27 -5.92 0.81
CA ILE A 102 3.48 -5.20 0.46
C ILE A 102 3.94 -4.45 1.70
N PHE A 103 4.89 -5.04 2.41
CA PHE A 103 5.45 -4.50 3.64
C PHE A 103 6.65 -3.62 3.35
N ALA A 104 6.65 -2.38 3.86
CA ALA A 104 7.80 -1.50 3.82
C ALA A 104 7.93 -0.73 5.14
N ASP A 105 9.12 -0.73 5.72
CA ASP A 105 9.38 0.07 6.92
C ASP A 105 9.54 1.55 6.54
N VAL A 106 8.71 2.39 7.13
CA VAL A 106 8.70 3.84 6.92
C VAL A 106 9.14 4.61 8.16
N SER A 107 9.75 3.93 9.13
CA SER A 107 10.27 4.53 10.36
C SER A 107 11.19 5.71 10.07
N GLY A 108 10.90 6.86 10.64
CA GLY A 108 11.66 8.09 10.42
C GLY A 108 11.65 8.61 8.98
N SER A 109 10.76 8.09 8.11
CA SER A 109 10.68 8.50 6.72
C SER A 109 10.42 10.00 6.58
N ILE A 110 11.06 10.61 5.58
CA ILE A 110 10.80 11.99 5.14
C ILE A 110 9.81 12.04 3.96
N GLN A 111 9.18 10.94 3.66
CA GLN A 111 8.18 10.83 2.62
C GLN A 111 6.99 11.76 2.94
N GLY A 112 6.51 12.51 1.97
CA GLY A 112 5.49 13.53 2.21
C GLY A 112 6.01 14.88 2.77
N GLU A 113 7.32 15.02 2.98
CA GLU A 113 7.96 16.25 3.48
C GLU A 113 8.70 16.99 2.34
N PRO A 114 8.01 17.75 1.48
CA PRO A 114 8.58 18.27 0.23
C PRO A 114 9.73 19.26 0.44
N LYS A 115 9.90 19.80 1.64
CA LYS A 115 10.96 20.75 1.99
C LYS A 115 12.25 20.07 2.48
N ILE A 116 12.20 18.78 2.76
CA ILE A 116 13.35 18.04 3.27
C ILE A 116 14.11 17.43 2.08
N PRO A 117 15.42 17.68 1.94
CA PRO A 117 16.22 17.06 0.88
C PRO A 117 16.26 15.53 1.01
N LEU A 118 16.22 14.81 -0.11
CA LEU A 118 16.32 13.35 -0.16
C LEU A 118 17.62 12.80 0.49
N SER A 119 18.67 13.62 0.58
CA SER A 119 19.89 13.27 1.30
C SER A 119 19.66 13.02 2.80
N ASN A 120 18.58 13.55 3.35
CA ASN A 120 18.22 13.41 4.78
C ASN A 120 17.35 12.17 5.06
N ARG A 121 17.13 11.31 4.05
CA ARG A 121 16.41 10.04 4.27
C ARG A 121 17.07 9.22 5.37
N PRO A 122 16.29 8.52 6.21
CA PRO A 122 16.83 7.69 7.28
C PRO A 122 17.70 6.56 6.71
N ARG A 123 18.68 6.15 7.47
CA ARG A 123 19.54 5.01 7.16
C ARG A 123 19.83 4.24 8.43
N LEU A 124 19.69 2.93 8.37
CA LEU A 124 20.18 2.06 9.42
C LEU A 124 21.70 2.11 9.46
N LYS A 125 22.27 2.14 10.65
CA LYS A 125 23.69 1.93 10.86
C LYS A 125 24.03 0.45 10.75
N ASP A 126 25.29 0.14 10.45
CA ASP A 126 25.74 -1.24 10.23
C ASP A 126 25.42 -2.18 11.40
N ASN A 127 25.49 -1.67 12.63
CA ASN A 127 25.18 -2.43 13.83
C ASN A 127 23.67 -2.62 14.13
N GLU A 128 22.78 -1.92 13.41
CA GLU A 128 21.32 -2.00 13.58
C GLU A 128 20.69 -3.04 12.64
N TRP A 129 21.38 -3.42 11.56
CA TRP A 129 20.85 -4.36 10.57
C TRP A 129 20.51 -5.74 11.12
N SER A 130 21.36 -6.27 12.01
CA SER A 130 21.13 -7.61 12.59
C SER A 130 19.84 -7.67 13.40
N ASP A 131 19.59 -6.63 14.22
CA ASP A 131 18.37 -6.54 15.02
C ASP A 131 17.15 -6.38 14.14
N TYR A 132 17.22 -5.51 13.14
CA TYR A 132 16.14 -5.28 12.20
C TYR A 132 15.78 -6.55 11.40
N CYS A 133 16.78 -7.28 10.92
CA CYS A 133 16.55 -8.56 10.21
C CYS A 133 15.90 -9.62 11.12
N ASN A 134 16.28 -9.67 12.40
CA ASN A 134 15.64 -10.56 13.36
C ASN A 134 14.16 -10.21 13.54
N LYS A 135 13.82 -8.93 13.74
CA LYS A 135 12.44 -8.47 13.87
C LYS A 135 11.58 -8.79 12.65
N ILE A 136 12.13 -8.69 11.42
CA ILE A 136 11.41 -9.07 10.19
C ILE A 136 11.18 -10.58 10.10
N SER A 137 12.09 -11.35 10.67
CA SER A 137 12.02 -12.83 10.61
C SER A 137 11.10 -13.45 11.64
N GLU A 138 10.76 -12.71 12.68
CA GLU A 138 9.85 -13.10 13.75
C GLU A 138 8.38 -12.93 13.35
#